data_518cc6d5e9c520a6dd3e9d3b3ee32c3b
#
_entry.id   518cc6d5e9c520a6dd3e9d3b3ee32c3b
#
_cell.length_a   1.000
_cell.length_b   1.000
_cell.length_c   1.000
_cell.angle_alpha   90.00
_cell.angle_beta   90.00
_cell.angle_gamma   90.00
#
_symmetry.space_group_name_H-M   'P 1'
#
loop_
_entity.id
_entity.type
_entity.pdbx_description
1 polymer ?
#
loop_
_entity_poly.entity_id
_entity_poly.type
_entity_poly.pdbx_seq_one_letter_code
_entity_poly.pdbx_strand_id
1 'polypeptide(L)'
;MRGYFGIGVERLSKPVNAGNLFRSAQAFGAGFLFTVAGSYRHKQAPADTSQSTNQLPYYEFDSVPNMLLPSRCQLVGIELTDGAVDLPTFRHPVRAAYILGPERGSLSPEMLDRCDHVIKIPTTFCINVATAGAIVMYDRTVSLGRFGQRATFSRNPGEAAVPHVRGGQKFRLKQD
;
A
#
# COMPACT_ATOMS: atom_id res chain seq x y z
N MET A 1 -13.61 -7.64 -3.35
CA MET A 1 -12.31 -8.37 -3.38
C MET A 1 -12.38 -9.52 -2.39
N ARG A 2 -11.89 -10.70 -2.72
CA ARG A 2 -11.78 -11.80 -1.73
C ARG A 2 -10.45 -11.66 -0.97
N GLY A 3 -10.51 -11.82 0.35
CA GLY A 3 -9.34 -11.73 1.23
C GLY A 3 -9.15 -10.34 1.85
N TYR A 4 -8.00 -10.17 2.49
CA TYR A 4 -7.61 -8.93 3.15
C TYR A 4 -6.12 -8.66 2.95
N PHE A 5 -5.70 -7.44 3.25
CA PHE A 5 -4.28 -7.12 3.38
C PHE A 5 -4.07 -6.13 4.52
N GLY A 6 -2.87 -6.17 5.07
CA GLY A 6 -2.31 -5.12 5.92
C GLY A 6 -1.11 -4.49 5.24
N ILE A 7 -0.70 -3.33 5.72
CA ILE A 7 0.52 -2.66 5.27
C ILE A 7 1.24 -2.01 6.45
N GLY A 8 2.56 -2.06 6.42
CA GLY A 8 3.38 -1.51 7.47
C GLY A 8 4.74 -1.03 7.01
N VAL A 9 5.50 -0.48 7.95
CA VAL A 9 6.85 0.04 7.73
C VAL A 9 7.76 -0.47 8.83
N GLU A 10 8.94 -0.96 8.46
CA GLU A 10 10.03 -1.27 9.37
C GLU A 10 10.86 -0.01 9.63
N ARG A 11 11.21 0.25 10.89
CA ARG A 11 12.09 1.36 11.32
C ARG A 11 11.68 2.71 10.75
N LEU A 12 10.40 3.01 10.84
CA LEU A 12 9.84 4.27 10.41
C LEU A 12 10.59 5.47 11.05
N SER A 13 11.06 6.41 10.23
CA SER A 13 11.77 7.60 10.69
C SER A 13 11.02 8.91 10.46
N LYS A 14 10.10 8.96 9.50
CA LYS A 14 9.35 10.16 9.13
C LYS A 14 7.84 9.98 9.27
N PRO A 15 7.21 10.55 10.30
CA PRO A 15 5.78 10.44 10.53
C PRO A 15 4.91 10.85 9.33
N VAL A 16 5.36 11.83 8.53
CA VAL A 16 4.65 12.29 7.34
C VAL A 16 4.48 11.17 6.29
N ASN A 17 5.52 10.36 6.08
CA ASN A 17 5.45 9.26 5.11
C ASN A 17 4.53 8.15 5.60
N ALA A 18 4.53 7.86 6.90
CA ALA A 18 3.57 6.93 7.47
C ALA A 18 2.13 7.44 7.32
N GLY A 19 1.90 8.70 7.61
CA GLY A 19 0.58 9.31 7.47
C GLY A 19 0.04 9.18 6.04
N ASN A 20 0.86 9.49 5.04
CA ASN A 20 0.49 9.33 3.63
C ASN A 20 0.26 7.87 3.25
N LEU A 21 1.12 6.95 3.70
CA LEU A 21 0.96 5.53 3.46
C LEU A 21 -0.33 4.99 4.07
N PHE A 22 -0.58 5.30 5.33
CA PHE A 22 -1.74 4.81 6.08
C PHE A 22 -3.06 5.38 5.56
N ARG A 23 -3.07 6.65 5.18
CA ARG A 23 -4.21 7.25 4.47
C ARG A 23 -4.50 6.53 3.15
N SER A 24 -3.46 6.24 2.37
CA SER A 24 -3.62 5.47 1.12
C SER A 24 -4.12 4.06 1.41
N ALA A 25 -3.59 3.41 2.44
CA ALA A 25 -4.01 2.07 2.87
C ALA A 25 -5.50 2.02 3.21
N GLN A 26 -6.00 3.00 3.95
CA GLN A 26 -7.42 3.12 4.24
C GLN A 26 -8.24 3.27 2.96
N ALA A 27 -7.81 4.13 2.04
CA ALA A 27 -8.51 4.36 0.77
C ALA A 27 -8.56 3.09 -0.10
N PHE A 28 -7.52 2.25 -0.07
CA PHE A 28 -7.46 0.97 -0.77
C PHE A 28 -8.12 -0.19 -0.01
N GLY A 29 -8.67 0.04 1.18
CA GLY A 29 -9.39 -0.96 1.96
C GLY A 29 -8.47 -1.95 2.67
N ALA A 30 -7.34 -1.51 3.20
CA ALA A 30 -6.52 -2.31 4.10
C ALA A 30 -7.33 -2.74 5.34
N GLY A 31 -7.07 -3.95 5.83
CA GLY A 31 -7.71 -4.47 7.02
C GLY A 31 -6.98 -4.11 8.31
N PHE A 32 -5.69 -3.77 8.23
CA PHE A 32 -4.87 -3.35 9.36
C PHE A 32 -3.60 -2.63 8.92
N LEU A 33 -3.04 -1.88 9.85
CA LEU A 33 -1.79 -1.13 9.72
C LEU A 33 -0.79 -1.62 10.76
N PHE A 34 0.50 -1.55 10.49
CA PHE A 34 1.50 -1.92 11.49
C PHE A 34 2.84 -1.22 11.28
N THR A 35 3.61 -1.14 12.38
CA THR A 35 5.02 -0.74 12.35
C THR A 35 5.87 -1.77 13.07
N VAL A 36 7.12 -1.90 12.66
CA VAL A 36 8.09 -2.82 13.26
C VAL A 36 9.37 -2.07 13.56
N ALA A 37 9.89 -2.22 14.79
CA ALA A 37 11.11 -1.56 15.26
C ALA A 37 11.11 -0.04 15.05
N GLY A 38 9.96 0.58 15.16
CA GLY A 38 9.78 2.02 15.00
C GLY A 38 8.47 2.44 15.63
N SER A 39 8.37 3.67 16.09
CA SER A 39 7.16 4.21 16.70
C SER A 39 6.49 5.23 15.80
N TYR A 40 5.21 5.04 15.54
CA TYR A 40 4.37 6.01 14.88
C TYR A 40 3.63 6.84 15.92
N ARG A 41 4.01 8.09 16.07
CA ARG A 41 3.28 9.00 16.96
C ARG A 41 2.22 9.76 16.18
N HIS A 42 0.98 9.39 16.36
CA HIS A 42 -0.21 9.97 15.73
C HIS A 42 -0.23 11.49 15.75
N LYS A 43 0.11 12.10 16.90
CA LYS A 43 0.14 13.56 17.05
C LYS A 43 1.19 14.27 16.19
N GLN A 44 2.11 13.54 15.57
CA GLN A 44 3.22 14.07 14.78
C GLN A 44 3.07 13.79 13.26
N ALA A 45 1.93 13.26 12.82
CA ALA A 45 1.69 12.92 11.42
C ALA A 45 0.59 13.81 10.80
N PRO A 46 0.86 15.08 10.52
CA PRO A 46 -0.12 16.00 9.94
C PRO A 46 -0.62 15.58 8.56
N ALA A 47 0.09 14.67 7.89
CA ALA A 47 -0.30 14.12 6.59
C ALA A 47 -1.43 13.08 6.67
N ASP A 48 -1.66 12.47 7.83
CA ASP A 48 -2.80 11.57 8.05
C ASP A 48 -4.06 12.35 8.47
N THR A 49 -4.56 13.16 7.55
CA THR A 49 -5.79 13.96 7.76
C THR A 49 -7.03 13.09 7.92
N SER A 50 -6.96 11.82 7.54
CA SER A 50 -8.06 10.84 7.69
C SER A 50 -8.04 10.13 9.04
N GLN A 51 -6.99 10.32 9.86
CA GLN A 51 -6.79 9.63 11.12
C GLN A 51 -6.94 8.10 10.97
N SER A 52 -6.25 7.55 9.98
CA SER A 52 -6.42 6.16 9.53
C SER A 52 -6.20 5.14 10.66
N THR A 53 -5.32 5.43 11.60
CA THR A 53 -5.06 4.56 12.77
C THR A 53 -6.19 4.59 13.81
N ASN A 54 -7.12 5.54 13.74
CA ASN A 54 -8.35 5.52 14.53
C ASN A 54 -9.47 4.71 13.84
N GLN A 55 -9.34 4.48 12.54
CA GLN A 55 -10.37 3.81 11.74
C GLN A 55 -9.98 2.38 11.35
N LEU A 56 -8.68 2.06 11.36
CA LEU A 56 -8.16 0.74 11.08
C LEU A 56 -7.39 0.21 12.30
N PRO A 57 -7.45 -1.09 12.60
CA PRO A 57 -6.56 -1.71 13.58
C PRO A 57 -5.10 -1.36 13.29
N TYR A 58 -4.42 -0.83 14.29
CA TYR A 58 -3.01 -0.49 14.20
C TYR A 58 -2.20 -1.24 15.25
N TYR A 59 -1.12 -1.88 14.81
CA TYR A 59 -0.25 -2.69 15.66
C TYR A 59 1.17 -2.14 15.63
N GLU A 60 1.77 -2.06 16.79
CA GLU A 60 3.18 -1.70 16.98
C GLU A 60 3.95 -2.91 17.48
N PHE A 61 5.00 -3.28 16.77
CA PHE A 61 5.90 -4.38 17.14
C PHE A 61 7.28 -3.83 17.41
N ASP A 62 7.85 -4.12 18.58
CA ASP A 62 9.16 -3.62 18.99
C ASP A 62 10.29 -4.20 18.14
N SER A 63 10.12 -5.38 17.58
CA SER A 63 11.13 -6.09 16.81
C SER A 63 10.50 -7.05 15.80
N VAL A 64 11.31 -7.49 14.83
CA VAL A 64 10.90 -8.49 13.83
C VAL A 64 10.46 -9.81 14.46
N PRO A 65 11.17 -10.39 15.46
CA PRO A 65 10.73 -11.62 16.12
C PRO A 65 9.36 -11.51 16.81
N ASN A 66 9.07 -10.33 17.37
CA ASN A 66 7.82 -10.09 18.10
C ASN A 66 6.63 -9.78 17.18
N MET A 67 6.86 -9.61 15.88
CA MET A 67 5.79 -9.33 14.93
C MET A 67 4.87 -10.54 14.79
N LEU A 68 3.57 -10.34 15.03
CA LEU A 68 2.53 -11.35 14.88
C LEU A 68 1.62 -10.96 13.71
N LEU A 69 1.44 -11.88 12.79
CA LEU A 69 0.51 -11.73 11.68
C LEU A 69 -0.67 -12.70 11.83
N PRO A 70 -1.83 -12.36 11.26
CA PRO A 70 -2.97 -13.27 11.25
C PRO A 70 -2.59 -14.62 10.61
N SER A 71 -3.19 -15.70 11.09
CA SER A 71 -2.94 -17.06 10.57
C SER A 71 -3.10 -17.13 9.05
N ARG A 72 -2.13 -17.73 8.38
CA ARG A 72 -2.06 -17.86 6.91
C ARG A 72 -1.95 -16.52 6.17
N CYS A 73 -1.55 -15.45 6.84
CA CYS A 73 -1.20 -14.19 6.22
C CYS A 73 0.24 -14.27 5.72
N GLN A 74 0.47 -14.07 4.43
CA GLN A 74 1.81 -14.08 3.85
C GLN A 74 2.43 -12.70 3.96
N LEU A 75 3.70 -12.65 4.38
CA LEU A 75 4.47 -11.40 4.48
C LEU A 75 5.17 -11.12 3.15
N VAL A 76 4.93 -9.96 2.60
CA VAL A 76 5.49 -9.50 1.32
C VAL A 76 6.35 -8.27 1.56
N GLY A 77 7.65 -8.41 1.44
CA GLY A 77 8.61 -7.30 1.48
C GLY A 77 8.59 -6.51 0.18
N ILE A 78 8.63 -5.19 0.28
CA ILE A 78 8.76 -4.29 -0.88
C ILE A 78 10.16 -3.68 -0.81
N GLU A 79 11.06 -4.17 -1.68
CA GLU A 79 12.47 -3.79 -1.62
C GLU A 79 13.14 -3.91 -3.00
N LEU A 80 14.07 -3.00 -3.32
CA LEU A 80 14.88 -3.03 -4.53
C LEU A 80 16.10 -3.95 -4.32
N THR A 81 15.90 -5.25 -4.48
CA THR A 81 16.97 -6.25 -4.44
C THR A 81 17.00 -7.05 -5.74
N ASP A 82 18.16 -7.60 -6.08
CA ASP A 82 18.31 -8.37 -7.32
C ASP A 82 17.40 -9.62 -7.36
N GLY A 83 17.20 -10.25 -6.22
CA GLY A 83 16.33 -11.44 -6.08
C GLY A 83 14.83 -11.15 -5.98
N ALA A 84 14.42 -9.87 -5.95
CA ALA A 84 13.01 -9.51 -5.81
C ALA A 84 12.24 -9.73 -7.12
N VAL A 85 11.00 -10.21 -7.00
CA VAL A 85 10.09 -10.41 -8.12
C VAL A 85 9.55 -9.05 -8.60
N ASP A 86 9.53 -8.81 -9.89
CA ASP A 86 8.96 -7.59 -10.47
C ASP A 86 7.45 -7.53 -10.22
N LEU A 87 6.97 -6.44 -9.63
CA LEU A 87 5.56 -6.25 -9.27
C LEU A 87 4.56 -6.59 -10.39
N PRO A 88 4.78 -6.20 -11.67
CA PRO A 88 3.84 -6.50 -12.75
C PRO A 88 3.64 -8.00 -13.02
N THR A 89 4.55 -8.84 -12.55
CA THR A 89 4.50 -10.32 -12.72
C THR A 89 4.12 -11.05 -11.43
N PHE A 90 4.01 -10.31 -10.33
CA PHE A 90 3.75 -10.90 -9.02
C PHE A 90 2.27 -11.25 -8.84
N ARG A 91 2.02 -12.46 -8.34
CA ARG A 91 0.67 -12.89 -7.96
C ARG A 91 0.42 -12.59 -6.49
N HIS A 92 -0.37 -11.57 -6.22
CA HIS A 92 -0.68 -11.18 -4.86
C HIS A 92 -1.39 -12.28 -4.06
N PRO A 93 -0.90 -12.61 -2.85
CA PRO A 93 -1.60 -13.52 -1.95
C PRO A 93 -2.98 -12.94 -1.56
N VAL A 94 -3.97 -13.80 -1.42
CA VAL A 94 -5.32 -13.40 -0.99
C VAL A 94 -5.30 -12.79 0.42
N ARG A 95 -4.42 -13.29 1.29
CA ARG A 95 -4.16 -12.77 2.64
C ARG A 95 -2.71 -12.33 2.69
N ALA A 96 -2.46 -11.04 2.79
CA ALA A 96 -1.11 -10.50 2.73
C ALA A 96 -0.88 -9.41 3.77
N ALA A 97 0.35 -9.32 4.27
CA ALA A 97 0.88 -8.16 4.95
C ALA A 97 2.04 -7.62 4.12
N TYR A 98 1.96 -6.38 3.68
CA TYR A 98 3.04 -5.72 2.95
C TYR A 98 3.90 -4.94 3.91
N ILE A 99 5.21 -5.07 3.80
CA ILE A 99 6.18 -4.34 4.64
C ILE A 99 7.16 -3.56 3.75
N LEU A 100 7.33 -2.29 4.06
CA LEU A 100 8.29 -1.41 3.41
C LEU A 100 9.43 -1.09 4.38
N GLY A 101 10.61 -0.86 3.84
CA GLY A 101 11.76 -0.38 4.59
C GLY A 101 11.64 1.09 5.01
N PRO A 102 12.61 1.59 5.78
CA PRO A 102 12.68 2.99 6.17
C PRO A 102 12.96 3.87 4.94
N GLU A 103 12.72 5.17 5.07
CA GLU A 103 12.96 6.16 4.00
C GLU A 103 14.43 6.29 3.60
N ARG A 104 15.33 5.92 4.49
CA ARG A 104 16.77 5.88 4.24
C ARG A 104 17.31 4.52 4.66
N GLY A 105 17.52 3.66 3.69
CA GLY A 105 18.00 2.30 3.89
C GLY A 105 17.05 1.26 3.32
N SER A 106 17.29 0.02 3.67
CA SER A 106 16.55 -1.15 3.17
C SER A 106 15.86 -1.87 4.33
N LEU A 107 14.99 -2.81 4.02
CA LEU A 107 14.50 -3.79 4.99
C LEU A 107 15.69 -4.49 5.65
N SER A 108 15.58 -4.78 6.94
CA SER A 108 16.63 -5.52 7.64
C SER A 108 16.77 -6.93 7.07
N PRO A 109 17.98 -7.52 7.16
CA PRO A 109 18.15 -8.92 6.77
C PRO A 109 17.18 -9.84 7.49
N GLU A 110 16.95 -9.62 8.78
CA GLU A 110 16.00 -10.38 9.59
C GLU A 110 14.56 -10.26 9.06
N MET A 111 14.16 -9.07 8.61
CA MET A 111 12.85 -8.88 7.99
C MET A 111 12.77 -9.56 6.63
N LEU A 112 13.81 -9.46 5.81
CA LEU A 112 13.86 -10.13 4.51
C LEU A 112 13.79 -11.66 4.65
N ASP A 113 14.50 -12.22 5.61
CA ASP A 113 14.47 -13.66 5.91
C ASP A 113 13.09 -14.14 6.38
N ARG A 114 12.32 -13.25 6.97
CA ARG A 114 10.95 -13.54 7.41
C ARG A 114 9.90 -13.41 6.32
N CYS A 115 10.20 -12.70 5.22
CA CYS A 115 9.27 -12.50 4.13
C CYS A 115 9.02 -13.80 3.36
N ASP A 116 7.76 -14.14 3.12
CA ASP A 116 7.38 -15.22 2.20
C ASP A 116 7.72 -14.85 0.75
N HIS A 117 7.69 -13.56 0.43
CA HIS A 117 7.99 -12.99 -0.89
C HIS A 117 8.67 -11.65 -0.74
N VAL A 118 9.56 -11.33 -1.68
CA VAL A 118 10.10 -9.97 -1.83
C VAL A 118 9.79 -9.50 -3.25
N ILE A 119 9.21 -8.32 -3.36
CA ILE A 119 8.82 -7.72 -4.64
C ILE A 119 9.49 -6.37 -4.82
N LYS A 120 9.68 -5.98 -6.07
CA LYS A 120 10.18 -4.65 -6.45
C LYS A 120 9.30 -3.99 -7.49
N ILE A 121 9.17 -2.69 -7.39
CA ILE A 121 8.60 -1.86 -8.45
C ILE A 121 9.73 -1.60 -9.46
N PRO A 122 9.56 -1.92 -10.75
CA PRO A 122 10.61 -1.75 -11.76
C PRO A 122 10.83 -0.26 -12.04
N THR A 123 11.64 0.38 -11.23
CA THR A 123 12.03 1.79 -11.33
C THR A 123 13.55 1.91 -11.43
N THR A 124 14.04 2.99 -12.00
CA THR A 124 15.48 3.24 -12.15
C THR A 124 16.18 3.63 -10.86
N PHE A 125 15.42 4.08 -9.85
CA PHE A 125 15.90 4.43 -8.50
C PHE A 125 14.75 4.35 -7.49
N CYS A 126 15.10 4.42 -6.20
CA CYS A 126 14.13 4.34 -5.10
C CYS A 126 13.10 5.48 -5.16
N ILE A 127 11.83 5.14 -5.01
CA ILE A 127 10.74 6.09 -4.87
C ILE A 127 10.32 6.25 -3.41
N ASN A 128 9.56 7.30 -3.11
CA ASN A 128 9.04 7.52 -1.76
C ASN A 128 8.24 6.31 -1.24
N VAL A 129 8.42 5.96 0.03
CA VAL A 129 7.80 4.78 0.65
C VAL A 129 6.26 4.79 0.58
N ALA A 130 5.61 5.94 0.76
CA ALA A 130 4.17 6.05 0.65
C ALA A 130 3.69 5.87 -0.79
N THR A 131 4.46 6.39 -1.75
CA THR A 131 4.20 6.20 -3.18
C THR A 131 4.38 4.73 -3.58
N ALA A 132 5.45 4.08 -3.13
CA ALA A 132 5.68 2.65 -3.37
C ALA A 132 4.51 1.81 -2.83
N GLY A 133 4.10 2.06 -1.60
CA GLY A 133 2.95 1.39 -0.99
C GLY A 133 1.66 1.60 -1.79
N ALA A 134 1.38 2.83 -2.25
CA ALA A 134 0.19 3.13 -3.05
C ALA A 134 0.19 2.36 -4.38
N ILE A 135 1.34 2.27 -5.06
CA ILE A 135 1.48 1.51 -6.32
C ILE A 135 1.20 0.03 -6.08
N VAL A 136 1.79 -0.58 -5.03
CA VAL A 136 1.58 -2.00 -4.71
C VAL A 136 0.12 -2.27 -4.34
N MET A 137 -0.51 -1.40 -3.57
CA MET A 137 -1.93 -1.53 -3.22
C MET A 137 -2.85 -1.39 -4.44
N TYR A 138 -2.52 -0.50 -5.37
CA TYR A 138 -3.24 -0.35 -6.63
C TYR A 138 -3.08 -1.60 -7.50
N ASP A 139 -1.85 -2.10 -7.67
CA ASP A 139 -1.59 -3.31 -8.44
C ASP A 139 -2.34 -4.52 -7.87
N ARG A 140 -2.29 -4.70 -6.54
CA ARG A 140 -3.11 -5.69 -5.86
C ARG A 140 -4.61 -5.54 -6.20
N THR A 141 -5.11 -4.31 -6.16
CA THR A 141 -6.52 -4.03 -6.43
C THR A 141 -6.90 -4.43 -7.84
N VAL A 142 -6.04 -4.10 -8.82
CA VAL A 142 -6.24 -4.48 -10.23
C VAL A 142 -6.14 -6.00 -10.41
N SER A 143 -5.15 -6.64 -9.80
CA SER A 143 -4.88 -8.08 -9.96
C SER A 143 -5.93 -8.97 -9.32
N LEU A 144 -6.46 -8.60 -8.15
CA LEU A 144 -7.47 -9.38 -7.42
C LEU A 144 -8.90 -8.85 -7.59
N GLY A 145 -9.06 -7.69 -8.17
CA GLY A 145 -10.35 -7.07 -8.45
C GLY A 145 -11.05 -7.73 -9.64
N ARG A 146 -12.38 -7.62 -9.64
CA ARG A 146 -13.21 -8.02 -10.78
C ARG A 146 -13.56 -6.78 -11.57
N PHE A 147 -12.59 -6.26 -12.31
CA PHE A 147 -12.83 -5.15 -13.24
C PHE A 147 -13.16 -5.70 -14.61
N GLY A 148 -14.00 -4.99 -15.36
CA GLY A 148 -14.24 -5.26 -16.76
C GLY A 148 -12.96 -5.09 -17.60
N GLN A 149 -13.01 -5.53 -18.85
CA GLN A 149 -11.90 -5.30 -19.78
C GLN A 149 -11.64 -3.80 -19.93
N ARG A 150 -10.36 -3.42 -20.03
CA ARG A 150 -10.00 -2.05 -20.34
C ARG A 150 -10.62 -1.66 -21.68
N ALA A 151 -11.32 -0.51 -21.71
CA ALA A 151 -11.84 0.01 -22.94
C ALA A 151 -10.70 0.16 -23.97
N THR A 152 -10.88 -0.45 -25.14
CA THR A 152 -10.00 -0.18 -26.28
C THR A 152 -10.38 1.21 -26.81
N PHE A 153 -9.37 2.06 -27.06
CA PHE A 153 -9.60 3.32 -27.74
C PHE A 153 -10.16 3.03 -29.11
N SER A 154 -11.46 3.22 -29.32
CA SER A 154 -11.98 3.34 -30.67
C SER A 154 -11.56 4.72 -31.18
N ARG A 155 -11.06 4.80 -32.41
CA ARG A 155 -10.70 6.06 -33.09
C ARG A 155 -11.91 6.96 -33.41
N ASN A 156 -13.12 6.56 -33.08
CA ASN A 156 -14.26 7.44 -33.18
C ASN A 156 -14.11 8.55 -32.15
N PRO A 157 -14.12 9.81 -32.55
CA PRO A 157 -14.20 10.91 -31.59
C PRO A 157 -15.55 10.77 -30.87
N GLY A 158 -15.53 9.97 -29.80
CA GLY A 158 -16.64 9.81 -28.90
C GLY A 158 -17.00 11.16 -28.30
N GLU A 159 -18.18 11.22 -27.74
CA GLU A 159 -18.74 12.35 -27.05
C GLU A 159 -17.71 13.22 -26.35
N ALA A 160 -17.78 14.52 -26.57
CA ALA A 160 -16.89 15.50 -25.95
C ALA A 160 -16.79 15.23 -24.46
N ALA A 161 -15.57 15.05 -23.95
CA ALA A 161 -15.34 14.83 -22.54
C ALA A 161 -16.04 15.92 -21.73
N VAL A 162 -16.86 15.52 -20.76
CA VAL A 162 -17.51 16.47 -19.86
C VAL A 162 -16.43 17.38 -19.25
N PRO A 163 -16.58 18.72 -19.32
CA PRO A 163 -15.58 19.64 -18.85
C PRO A 163 -15.17 19.33 -17.41
N HIS A 164 -13.87 19.24 -17.17
CA HIS A 164 -13.34 18.99 -15.82
C HIS A 164 -13.58 20.19 -14.93
N VAL A 165 -14.42 20.06 -13.93
CA VAL A 165 -14.60 21.08 -12.90
C VAL A 165 -13.49 20.94 -11.87
N ARG A 166 -12.56 21.90 -11.88
CA ARG A 166 -11.45 21.94 -10.93
C ARG A 166 -12.00 22.17 -9.50
N GLY A 167 -11.74 21.24 -8.58
CA GLY A 167 -11.99 21.44 -7.15
C GLY A 167 -13.43 21.25 -6.67
N GLY A 168 -14.35 20.76 -7.48
CA GLY A 168 -15.71 20.47 -7.05
C GLY A 168 -15.90 19.03 -6.59
N GLN A 169 -16.61 18.80 -5.47
CA GLN A 169 -17.16 17.50 -5.16
C GLN A 169 -18.09 17.08 -6.30
N LYS A 170 -17.84 15.94 -6.92
CA LYS A 170 -18.82 15.36 -7.85
C LYS A 170 -20.01 14.87 -7.02
N PHE A 171 -21.11 15.55 -7.11
CA PHE A 171 -22.37 15.03 -6.56
C PHE A 171 -22.70 13.72 -7.28
N ARG A 172 -22.92 12.66 -6.52
CA ARG A 172 -23.50 11.44 -7.08
C ARG A 172 -24.90 11.81 -7.55
N LEU A 173 -25.17 11.66 -8.83
CA LEU A 173 -26.53 11.70 -9.34
C LEU A 173 -27.31 10.64 -8.57
N LYS A 174 -28.39 11.04 -7.88
CA LYS A 174 -29.36 10.07 -7.37
C LYS A 174 -29.91 9.33 -8.58
N GLN A 175 -29.74 8.02 -8.59
CA GLN A 175 -30.52 7.17 -9.49
C GLN A 175 -31.95 7.16 -8.94
N ASP A 176 -32.89 7.71 -9.68
CA ASP A 176 -34.32 7.54 -9.44
C ASP A 176 -34.75 6.09 -9.71
#